data_5e94382685cdaa8292ab48e40c9646c1
#
_entry.id   5e94382685cdaa8292ab48e40c9646c1
#
_cell.length_a   1.000
_cell.length_b   1.000
_cell.length_c   1.000
_cell.angle_alpha   90.00
_cell.angle_beta   90.00
_cell.angle_gamma   90.00
#
_symmetry.space_group_name_H-M   'P 1'
#
loop_
_entity.id
_entity.type
_entity.pdbx_description
1 polymer ?
#
loop_
_entity_poly.entity_id
_entity_poly.type
_entity_poly.pdbx_seq_one_letter_code
_entity_poly.pdbx_strand_id
1 'polypeptide(L)'
;MEKGSYKPVLRRSWAAESALPRVSSIEGGFRINVIPSDAKATVLGLDAAEVLRLGGAEAGRCGVVLSACDVKGGAELSVHGRQAHAATPWEGVNGNTALLSILASLPLADCDSTRAVRDLAARLPHGDWLGQACGIAQKDELSGELTFSLDLISLCGTGLEAQLDGRVPICANEENCKKPFETALSSLGFEVEGDMQSAHHTPAEGEFVSTLLACYESVTGRKGECLHTGGGTYVHDIEGGVAFGAGMPDFASNLHGANERINIRDSLDACRIFAMAIAELCGE
;
A
#
# COMPACT_ATOMS: atom_id res chain seq x y z
N MET A 1 4.97 9.70 16.60
CA MET A 1 4.26 8.42 16.43
C MET A 1 4.45 7.91 15.01
N GLU A 2 4.70 6.62 14.84
CA GLU A 2 4.82 5.92 13.57
C GLU A 2 3.77 4.81 13.49
N LYS A 3 3.07 4.70 12.35
CA LYS A 3 2.16 3.57 12.15
C LYS A 3 2.91 2.24 12.13
N GLY A 4 2.27 1.21 12.57
CA GLY A 4 2.73 -0.15 12.37
C GLY A 4 2.56 -0.59 10.92
N SER A 5 2.96 -1.80 10.62
CA SER A 5 2.85 -2.38 9.28
C SER A 5 2.34 -3.82 9.31
N TYR A 6 1.55 -4.16 8.30
CA TYR A 6 1.18 -5.53 7.99
C TYR A 6 1.30 -5.73 6.48
N LYS A 7 2.21 -6.59 6.06
CA LYS A 7 2.57 -6.78 4.65
C LYS A 7 2.38 -8.23 4.22
N PRO A 8 1.13 -8.70 4.13
CA PRO A 8 0.88 -10.09 3.79
C PRO A 8 1.19 -10.40 2.33
N VAL A 9 1.66 -11.63 2.14
CA VAL A 9 1.82 -12.29 0.85
C VAL A 9 0.75 -13.38 0.75
N LEU A 10 -0.04 -13.31 -0.30
CA LEU A 10 -1.10 -14.26 -0.60
C LEU A 10 -0.61 -15.19 -1.69
N ARG A 11 -0.82 -16.50 -1.53
CA ARG A 11 -0.56 -17.50 -2.57
C ARG A 11 -1.73 -18.45 -2.73
N ARG A 12 -2.03 -18.78 -3.96
CA ARG A 12 -2.98 -19.85 -4.30
C ARG A 12 -2.48 -20.59 -5.53
N SER A 13 -2.50 -21.91 -5.48
CA SER A 13 -2.06 -22.77 -6.57
C SER A 13 -3.14 -23.76 -6.99
N TRP A 14 -3.08 -24.18 -8.23
CA TRP A 14 -4.04 -25.12 -8.83
C TRP A 14 -3.40 -25.95 -9.94
N ALA A 15 -4.10 -26.98 -10.42
CA ALA A 15 -3.67 -27.78 -11.55
C ALA A 15 -3.80 -27.01 -12.88
N ALA A 16 -3.06 -27.43 -13.91
CA ALA A 16 -3.16 -26.84 -15.25
C ALA A 16 -4.60 -26.92 -15.78
N GLU A 17 -5.08 -25.82 -16.35
CA GLU A 17 -6.45 -25.62 -16.79
C GLU A 17 -6.56 -25.54 -18.32
N SER A 18 -7.67 -26.05 -18.88
CA SER A 18 -8.00 -25.96 -20.30
C SER A 18 -9.32 -25.23 -20.61
N ALA A 19 -10.11 -24.90 -19.58
CA ALA A 19 -11.36 -24.17 -19.74
C ALA A 19 -11.14 -22.79 -20.36
N LEU A 20 -12.07 -22.36 -21.22
CA LEU A 20 -12.07 -21.06 -21.89
C LEU A 20 -13.45 -20.40 -21.80
N PRO A 21 -13.54 -19.05 -21.75
CA PRO A 21 -12.42 -18.11 -21.59
C PRO A 21 -11.84 -18.11 -20.18
N ARG A 22 -10.54 -17.86 -20.02
CA ARG A 22 -9.89 -17.80 -18.69
C ARG A 22 -8.72 -16.81 -18.67
N VAL A 23 -8.35 -16.38 -17.46
CA VAL A 23 -7.10 -15.65 -17.23
C VAL A 23 -5.93 -16.63 -17.30
N SER A 24 -4.90 -16.32 -18.07
CA SER A 24 -3.68 -17.14 -18.16
C SER A 24 -2.45 -16.47 -17.53
N SER A 25 -2.44 -15.15 -17.46
CA SER A 25 -1.41 -14.40 -16.78
C SER A 25 -1.93 -13.09 -16.23
N ILE A 26 -1.33 -12.63 -15.13
CA ILE A 26 -1.43 -11.26 -14.60
C ILE A 26 -0.03 -10.84 -14.20
N GLU A 27 0.29 -9.58 -14.44
CA GLU A 27 1.50 -8.93 -13.97
C GLU A 27 1.16 -7.48 -13.61
N GLY A 28 1.42 -7.08 -12.36
CA GLY A 28 1.14 -5.71 -11.93
C GLY A 28 1.96 -5.30 -10.71
N GLY A 29 2.37 -4.03 -10.73
CA GLY A 29 3.26 -3.45 -9.73
C GLY A 29 4.73 -3.81 -9.96
N PHE A 30 5.63 -3.05 -9.32
CA PHE A 30 7.07 -3.25 -9.43
C PHE A 30 7.79 -3.13 -8.08
N ARG A 31 7.12 -2.59 -7.07
CA ARG A 31 7.68 -2.39 -5.74
C ARG A 31 6.57 -2.35 -4.69
N ILE A 32 6.80 -2.99 -3.55
CA ILE A 32 5.97 -2.82 -2.37
C ILE A 32 6.09 -1.38 -1.84
N ASN A 33 5.07 -0.87 -1.20
CA ASN A 33 4.88 0.51 -0.73
C ASN A 33 4.56 1.55 -1.83
N VAL A 34 4.22 1.11 -3.02
CA VAL A 34 3.82 1.95 -4.15
C VAL A 34 2.48 1.48 -4.69
N ILE A 35 1.48 2.36 -4.74
CA ILE A 35 0.25 2.13 -5.50
C ILE A 35 0.61 2.02 -6.99
N PRO A 36 0.45 0.86 -7.63
CA PRO A 36 0.82 0.69 -9.02
C PRO A 36 -0.18 1.39 -9.94
N SER A 37 0.33 2.16 -10.92
CA SER A 37 -0.50 2.69 -12.00
C SER A 37 -0.81 1.63 -13.06
N ASP A 38 0.12 0.73 -13.31
CA ASP A 38 0.09 -0.17 -14.46
C ASP A 38 -0.07 -1.63 -14.05
N ALA A 39 -0.95 -2.31 -14.76
CA ALA A 39 -1.09 -3.76 -14.66
C ALA A 39 -1.56 -4.34 -16.01
N LYS A 40 -1.19 -5.58 -16.28
CA LYS A 40 -1.56 -6.29 -17.51
C LYS A 40 -2.00 -7.72 -17.23
N ALA A 41 -2.83 -8.25 -18.11
CA ALA A 41 -3.26 -9.65 -18.06
C ALA A 41 -3.44 -10.22 -19.46
N THR A 42 -3.31 -11.53 -19.57
CA THR A 42 -3.71 -12.26 -20.77
C THR A 42 -4.97 -13.07 -20.47
N VAL A 43 -5.98 -12.88 -21.30
CA VAL A 43 -7.23 -13.67 -21.30
C VAL A 43 -7.26 -14.53 -22.55
N LEU A 44 -7.31 -15.83 -22.37
CA LEU A 44 -7.48 -16.78 -23.46
C LEU A 44 -8.97 -16.99 -23.76
N GLY A 45 -9.33 -17.09 -25.04
CA GLY A 45 -10.70 -17.37 -25.49
C GLY A 45 -11.60 -16.15 -25.67
N LEU A 46 -11.08 -14.93 -25.51
CA LEU A 46 -11.72 -13.65 -25.89
C LEU A 46 -10.72 -12.86 -26.75
N ASP A 47 -11.20 -12.18 -27.78
CA ASP A 47 -10.38 -11.25 -28.55
C ASP A 47 -10.33 -9.85 -27.92
N ALA A 48 -9.45 -8.98 -28.42
CA ALA A 48 -9.26 -7.62 -27.88
C ALA A 48 -10.53 -6.76 -27.99
N ALA A 49 -11.30 -6.90 -29.06
CA ALA A 49 -12.54 -6.13 -29.23
C ALA A 49 -13.60 -6.54 -28.21
N GLU A 50 -13.73 -7.84 -27.93
CA GLU A 50 -14.63 -8.36 -26.90
C GLU A 50 -14.21 -7.89 -25.49
N VAL A 51 -12.92 -7.97 -25.16
CA VAL A 51 -12.39 -7.48 -23.88
C VAL A 51 -12.69 -6.00 -23.68
N LEU A 52 -12.41 -5.15 -24.68
CA LEU A 52 -12.68 -3.70 -24.62
C LEU A 52 -14.18 -3.42 -24.50
N ARG A 53 -15.01 -4.11 -25.24
CA ARG A 53 -16.47 -3.92 -25.19
C ARG A 53 -17.06 -4.34 -23.85
N LEU A 54 -16.62 -5.46 -23.27
CA LEU A 54 -17.16 -6.01 -22.02
C LEU A 54 -16.57 -5.31 -20.78
N GLY A 55 -15.27 -5.04 -20.77
CA GLY A 55 -14.55 -4.46 -19.64
C GLY A 55 -14.57 -2.93 -19.59
N GLY A 56 -14.95 -2.25 -20.70
CA GLY A 56 -14.85 -0.79 -20.81
C GLY A 56 -15.70 -0.02 -19.79
N ALA A 57 -16.92 -0.48 -19.48
CA ALA A 57 -17.76 0.15 -18.47
C ALA A 57 -17.13 0.07 -17.07
N GLU A 58 -16.54 -1.08 -16.75
CA GLU A 58 -15.85 -1.31 -15.48
C GLU A 58 -14.57 -0.49 -15.38
N ALA A 59 -13.78 -0.41 -16.46
CA ALA A 59 -12.60 0.45 -16.52
C ALA A 59 -12.96 1.93 -16.26
N GLY A 60 -14.07 2.40 -16.84
CA GLY A 60 -14.60 3.73 -16.58
C GLY A 60 -14.99 3.95 -15.12
N ARG A 61 -15.62 2.97 -14.46
CA ARG A 61 -15.94 3.01 -13.02
C ARG A 61 -14.67 3.08 -12.14
N CYS A 62 -13.64 2.33 -12.52
CA CYS A 62 -12.36 2.31 -11.82
C CYS A 62 -11.50 3.55 -12.10
N GLY A 63 -11.87 4.40 -13.05
CA GLY A 63 -11.09 5.59 -13.41
C GLY A 63 -9.73 5.27 -14.06
N VAL A 64 -9.63 4.14 -14.77
CA VAL A 64 -8.43 3.71 -15.48
C VAL A 64 -8.63 3.72 -16.99
N VAL A 65 -7.52 3.87 -17.73
CA VAL A 65 -7.50 3.66 -19.17
C VAL A 65 -7.28 2.17 -19.45
N LEU A 66 -8.21 1.56 -20.17
CA LEU A 66 -8.10 0.15 -20.63
C LEU A 66 -7.67 0.12 -22.08
N SER A 67 -6.67 -0.69 -22.39
CA SER A 67 -6.24 -1.03 -23.74
C SER A 67 -6.14 -2.55 -23.88
N ALA A 68 -6.29 -3.07 -25.10
CA ALA A 68 -6.14 -4.48 -25.38
C ALA A 68 -5.60 -4.70 -26.79
N CYS A 69 -4.85 -5.78 -26.98
CA CYS A 69 -4.37 -6.25 -28.27
C CYS A 69 -4.50 -7.76 -28.37
N ASP A 70 -4.72 -8.25 -29.60
CA ASP A 70 -4.83 -9.68 -29.86
C ASP A 70 -3.48 -10.38 -29.70
N VAL A 71 -3.51 -11.52 -29.02
CA VAL A 71 -2.40 -12.45 -28.88
C VAL A 71 -2.83 -13.85 -29.30
N LYS A 72 -1.88 -14.79 -29.39
CA LYS A 72 -2.21 -16.16 -29.78
C LYS A 72 -3.22 -16.80 -28.82
N GLY A 73 -4.44 -17.00 -29.31
CA GLY A 73 -5.52 -17.68 -28.61
C GLY A 73 -6.33 -16.78 -27.63
N GLY A 74 -6.13 -15.47 -27.68
CA GLY A 74 -6.87 -14.54 -26.82
C GLY A 74 -6.42 -13.08 -26.95
N ALA A 75 -6.52 -12.32 -25.88
CA ALA A 75 -6.11 -10.92 -25.82
C ALA A 75 -5.21 -10.64 -24.61
N GLU A 76 -4.22 -9.77 -24.79
CA GLU A 76 -3.54 -9.09 -23.69
C GLU A 76 -4.22 -7.75 -23.45
N LEU A 77 -4.61 -7.50 -22.20
CA LEU A 77 -5.18 -6.23 -21.76
C LEU A 77 -4.23 -5.54 -20.80
N SER A 78 -4.19 -4.22 -20.86
CA SER A 78 -3.41 -3.37 -19.99
C SER A 78 -4.28 -2.26 -19.43
N VAL A 79 -4.09 -1.95 -18.17
CA VAL A 79 -4.74 -0.83 -17.47
C VAL A 79 -3.70 0.21 -17.04
N HIS A 80 -4.08 1.49 -17.12
CA HIS A 80 -3.27 2.59 -16.64
C HIS A 80 -4.10 3.49 -15.73
N GLY A 81 -3.71 3.58 -14.46
CA GLY A 81 -4.29 4.41 -13.42
C GLY A 81 -3.35 5.54 -13.02
N ARG A 82 -3.14 5.73 -11.70
CA ARG A 82 -2.24 6.76 -11.18
C ARG A 82 -1.42 6.24 -10.00
N GLN A 83 -0.10 6.36 -10.10
CA GLN A 83 0.82 5.99 -9.05
C GLN A 83 0.69 6.92 -7.83
N ALA A 84 0.86 6.37 -6.62
CA ALA A 84 0.97 7.10 -5.37
C ALA A 84 1.81 6.32 -4.35
N HIS A 85 2.05 6.90 -3.19
CA HIS A 85 2.65 6.17 -2.07
C HIS A 85 1.58 5.33 -1.35
N ALA A 86 1.91 4.11 -0.90
CA ALA A 86 0.95 3.22 -0.21
C ALA A 86 0.42 3.79 1.12
N ALA A 87 1.12 4.75 1.76
CA ALA A 87 0.63 5.44 2.95
C ALA A 87 -0.47 6.48 2.65
N THR A 88 -0.58 6.93 1.38
CA THR A 88 -1.61 7.88 0.90
C THR A 88 -2.35 7.31 -0.32
N PRO A 89 -2.99 6.12 -0.19
CA PRO A 89 -3.53 5.39 -1.34
C PRO A 89 -4.65 6.13 -2.08
N TRP A 90 -5.35 7.05 -1.43
CA TRP A 90 -6.38 7.92 -2.03
C TRP A 90 -5.85 8.91 -3.06
N GLU A 91 -4.54 9.17 -3.06
CA GLU A 91 -3.88 10.02 -4.08
C GLU A 91 -3.64 9.25 -5.38
N GLY A 92 -3.74 7.93 -5.35
CA GLY A 92 -3.52 7.04 -6.48
C GLY A 92 -4.81 6.53 -7.12
N VAL A 93 -4.64 5.76 -8.19
CA VAL A 93 -5.65 4.88 -8.79
C VAL A 93 -4.96 3.55 -9.05
N ASN A 94 -5.24 2.57 -8.20
CA ASN A 94 -4.52 1.29 -8.19
C ASN A 94 -4.88 0.42 -9.41
N GLY A 95 -3.90 0.24 -10.31
CA GLY A 95 -4.05 -0.55 -11.53
C GLY A 95 -4.32 -2.03 -11.25
N ASN A 96 -3.72 -2.61 -10.19
CA ASN A 96 -3.93 -4.02 -9.85
C ASN A 96 -5.38 -4.31 -9.46
N THR A 97 -5.95 -3.53 -8.55
CA THR A 97 -7.34 -3.72 -8.12
C THR A 97 -8.34 -3.37 -9.23
N ALA A 98 -8.02 -2.37 -10.07
CA ALA A 98 -8.83 -2.05 -11.24
C ALA A 98 -8.81 -3.20 -12.26
N LEU A 99 -7.63 -3.79 -12.54
CA LEU A 99 -7.51 -4.94 -13.42
C LEU A 99 -8.30 -6.14 -12.90
N LEU A 100 -8.19 -6.46 -11.60
CA LEU A 100 -8.98 -7.54 -10.98
C LEU A 100 -10.48 -7.30 -11.15
N SER A 101 -10.95 -6.08 -10.95
CA SER A 101 -12.37 -5.71 -11.12
C SER A 101 -12.83 -5.90 -12.56
N ILE A 102 -12.03 -5.47 -13.54
CA ILE A 102 -12.31 -5.66 -14.97
C ILE A 102 -12.36 -7.14 -15.31
N LEU A 103 -11.35 -7.93 -14.92
CA LEU A 103 -11.31 -9.37 -15.17
C LEU A 103 -12.50 -10.10 -14.55
N ALA A 104 -12.91 -9.73 -13.34
CA ALA A 104 -14.06 -10.31 -12.66
C ALA A 104 -15.39 -10.03 -13.39
N SER A 105 -15.48 -8.93 -14.15
CA SER A 105 -16.66 -8.56 -14.94
C SER A 105 -16.78 -9.31 -16.29
N LEU A 106 -15.70 -9.95 -16.74
CA LEU A 106 -15.71 -10.70 -17.99
C LEU A 106 -16.42 -12.05 -17.86
N PRO A 107 -17.02 -12.60 -18.92
CA PRO A 107 -17.72 -13.88 -18.93
C PRO A 107 -16.74 -15.07 -18.98
N LEU A 108 -15.86 -15.13 -17.99
CA LEU A 108 -14.84 -16.17 -17.88
C LEU A 108 -15.46 -17.49 -17.41
N ALA A 109 -14.89 -18.60 -17.87
CA ALA A 109 -15.27 -19.94 -17.44
C ALA A 109 -15.03 -20.12 -15.93
N ASP A 110 -15.82 -21.01 -15.31
CA ASP A 110 -15.65 -21.36 -13.89
C ASP A 110 -14.49 -22.35 -13.74
N CYS A 111 -13.31 -21.81 -13.48
CA CYS A 111 -12.07 -22.53 -13.24
C CYS A 111 -11.26 -21.86 -12.12
N ASP A 112 -10.20 -22.49 -11.63
CA ASP A 112 -9.51 -22.04 -10.43
C ASP A 112 -8.84 -20.67 -10.62
N SER A 113 -8.23 -20.40 -11.78
CA SER A 113 -7.66 -19.07 -12.09
C SER A 113 -8.73 -17.97 -12.07
N THR A 114 -9.90 -18.23 -12.62
CA THR A 114 -11.04 -17.31 -12.60
C THR A 114 -11.59 -17.10 -11.19
N ARG A 115 -11.71 -18.19 -10.41
CA ARG A 115 -12.16 -18.09 -9.00
C ARG A 115 -11.17 -17.27 -8.18
N ALA A 116 -9.86 -17.53 -8.31
CA ALA A 116 -8.84 -16.76 -7.59
C ALA A 116 -8.92 -15.26 -7.90
N VAL A 117 -9.12 -14.87 -9.16
CA VAL A 117 -9.29 -13.47 -9.56
C VAL A 117 -10.57 -12.87 -8.96
N ARG A 118 -11.71 -13.57 -9.03
CA ARG A 118 -12.99 -13.10 -8.49
C ARG A 118 -12.96 -12.98 -6.97
N ASP A 119 -12.33 -13.93 -6.29
CA ASP A 119 -12.16 -13.94 -4.84
C ASP A 119 -11.32 -12.75 -4.37
N LEU A 120 -10.20 -12.47 -5.05
CA LEU A 120 -9.40 -11.27 -4.76
C LEU A 120 -10.16 -9.98 -5.08
N ALA A 121 -10.84 -9.89 -6.22
CA ALA A 121 -11.64 -8.73 -6.56
C ALA A 121 -12.73 -8.43 -5.52
N ALA A 122 -13.32 -9.47 -4.91
CA ALA A 122 -14.33 -9.34 -3.87
C ALA A 122 -13.74 -8.92 -2.50
N ARG A 123 -12.51 -9.38 -2.18
CA ARG A 123 -11.85 -9.07 -0.90
C ARG A 123 -10.99 -7.82 -0.95
N LEU A 124 -10.54 -7.43 -2.12
CA LEU A 124 -9.74 -6.24 -2.38
C LEU A 124 -10.42 -5.40 -3.48
N PRO A 125 -11.67 -4.97 -3.28
CA PRO A 125 -12.40 -4.24 -4.32
C PRO A 125 -11.72 -2.91 -4.62
N HIS A 126 -11.78 -2.50 -5.88
CA HIS A 126 -11.17 -1.25 -6.30
C HIS A 126 -11.74 -0.06 -5.53
N GLY A 127 -10.84 0.76 -4.95
CA GLY A 127 -11.20 1.91 -4.11
C GLY A 127 -11.32 1.61 -2.61
N ASP A 128 -11.26 0.35 -2.17
CA ASP A 128 -11.20 0.01 -0.73
C ASP A 128 -9.75 0.01 -0.22
N TRP A 129 -9.24 1.17 0.10
CA TRP A 129 -7.93 1.30 0.74
C TRP A 129 -7.96 1.23 2.27
N LEU A 130 -9.13 0.98 2.87
CA LEU A 130 -9.30 0.82 4.31
C LEU A 130 -9.37 -0.65 4.74
N GLY A 131 -9.44 -1.59 3.80
CA GLY A 131 -9.62 -3.01 4.08
C GLY A 131 -10.99 -3.38 4.63
N GLN A 132 -12.04 -2.62 4.26
CA GLN A 132 -13.43 -2.83 4.71
C GLN A 132 -13.94 -4.20 4.29
N ALA A 133 -13.68 -4.61 3.05
CA ALA A 133 -14.12 -5.90 2.53
C ALA A 133 -13.44 -7.11 3.19
N CYS A 134 -12.28 -6.90 3.84
CA CYS A 134 -11.61 -7.89 4.66
C CYS A 134 -11.94 -7.79 6.16
N GLY A 135 -12.75 -6.81 6.56
CA GLY A 135 -13.16 -6.63 7.96
C GLY A 135 -12.05 -6.10 8.88
N ILE A 136 -11.03 -5.42 8.32
CA ILE A 136 -9.87 -4.90 9.07
C ILE A 136 -9.84 -3.38 9.18
N ALA A 137 -10.83 -2.68 8.63
CA ALA A 137 -10.90 -1.22 8.69
C ALA A 137 -10.96 -0.72 10.14
N GLN A 138 -10.02 0.13 10.51
CA GLN A 138 -9.85 0.67 11.86
C GLN A 138 -9.35 2.09 11.83
N LYS A 139 -9.62 2.84 12.90
CA LYS A 139 -9.19 4.21 13.08
C LYS A 139 -9.05 4.53 14.56
N ASP A 140 -8.05 5.31 14.92
CA ASP A 140 -7.95 5.97 16.22
C ASP A 140 -7.62 7.47 16.08
N GLU A 141 -7.71 8.20 17.18
CA GLU A 141 -7.51 9.66 17.18
C GLU A 141 -6.05 10.07 16.98
N LEU A 142 -5.09 9.23 17.39
CA LEU A 142 -3.66 9.55 17.36
C LEU A 142 -3.03 9.20 16.03
N SER A 143 -3.37 8.04 15.48
CA SER A 143 -2.71 7.49 14.28
C SER A 143 -3.57 7.55 13.02
N GLY A 144 -4.84 7.92 13.15
CA GLY A 144 -5.78 7.98 12.04
C GLY A 144 -6.21 6.60 11.53
N GLU A 145 -6.56 6.50 10.26
CA GLU A 145 -7.13 5.30 9.63
C GLU A 145 -6.07 4.27 9.24
N LEU A 146 -6.42 2.98 9.29
CA LEU A 146 -5.69 1.93 8.61
C LEU A 146 -5.68 2.22 7.11
N THR A 147 -4.55 2.00 6.44
CA THR A 147 -4.50 1.97 4.96
C THR A 147 -3.97 0.63 4.49
N PHE A 148 -4.53 0.14 3.37
CA PHE A 148 -4.23 -1.19 2.85
C PHE A 148 -4.26 -1.18 1.32
N SER A 149 -3.23 -1.70 0.66
CA SER A 149 -3.13 -1.67 -0.79
C SER A 149 -2.56 -2.97 -1.37
N LEU A 150 -3.03 -3.33 -2.56
CA LEU A 150 -2.47 -4.40 -3.38
C LEU A 150 -1.37 -3.82 -4.26
N ASP A 151 -0.12 -4.03 -3.88
CA ASP A 151 1.02 -3.39 -4.52
C ASP A 151 1.62 -4.24 -5.65
N LEU A 152 1.73 -5.55 -5.43
CA LEU A 152 2.26 -6.48 -6.43
C LEU A 152 1.29 -7.63 -6.65
N ILE A 153 1.14 -8.05 -7.91
CA ILE A 153 0.37 -9.24 -8.26
C ILE A 153 1.01 -9.95 -9.45
N SER A 154 1.05 -11.27 -9.38
CA SER A 154 1.41 -12.13 -10.50
C SER A 154 0.52 -13.35 -10.55
N LEU A 155 0.08 -13.73 -11.75
CA LEU A 155 -0.57 -15.00 -12.03
C LEU A 155 0.10 -15.61 -13.25
N CYS A 156 0.53 -16.84 -13.13
CA CYS A 156 1.07 -17.60 -14.26
C CYS A 156 0.69 -19.07 -14.17
N GLY A 157 0.16 -19.62 -15.26
CA GLY A 157 -0.12 -21.06 -15.40
C GLY A 157 -0.98 -21.62 -14.27
N THR A 158 -0.37 -22.06 -13.19
CA THR A 158 -0.97 -22.83 -12.11
C THR A 158 -0.93 -22.12 -10.73
N GLY A 159 -0.65 -20.81 -10.70
CA GLY A 159 -0.54 -20.10 -9.43
C GLY A 159 -0.76 -18.60 -9.54
N LEU A 160 -1.15 -18.03 -8.41
CA LEU A 160 -1.27 -16.60 -8.17
C LEU A 160 -0.51 -16.25 -6.90
N GLU A 161 0.27 -15.17 -6.96
CA GLU A 161 0.87 -14.49 -5.81
C GLU A 161 0.46 -13.02 -5.81
N ALA A 162 0.15 -12.51 -4.63
CA ALA A 162 -0.17 -11.11 -4.42
C ALA A 162 0.50 -10.59 -3.14
N GLN A 163 1.05 -9.37 -3.16
CA GLN A 163 1.70 -8.75 -2.02
C GLN A 163 1.04 -7.41 -1.71
N LEU A 164 0.75 -7.18 -0.42
CA LEU A 164 0.04 -6.01 0.05
C LEU A 164 0.88 -5.18 1.01
N ASP A 165 0.61 -3.88 1.08
CA ASP A 165 1.17 -2.97 2.10
C ASP A 165 0.03 -2.43 2.96
N GLY A 166 0.03 -2.79 4.25
CA GLY A 166 -0.86 -2.25 5.26
C GLY A 166 -0.11 -1.33 6.22
N ARG A 167 -0.68 -0.14 6.47
CA ARG A 167 -0.24 0.78 7.51
C ARG A 167 -1.29 0.79 8.61
N VAL A 168 -0.91 0.25 9.76
CA VAL A 168 -1.85 -0.06 10.82
C VAL A 168 -1.79 0.97 11.95
N PRO A 169 -2.97 1.43 12.44
CA PRO A 169 -3.05 2.37 13.54
C PRO A 169 -2.65 1.70 14.87
N ILE A 170 -2.51 2.51 15.94
CA ILE A 170 -2.15 2.04 17.28
C ILE A 170 -3.16 1.03 17.82
N CYS A 171 -4.44 1.20 17.52
CA CYS A 171 -5.50 0.29 17.95
C CYS A 171 -5.49 -1.08 17.27
N ALA A 172 -4.75 -1.22 16.16
CA ALA A 172 -4.66 -2.48 15.42
C ALA A 172 -3.66 -3.45 16.06
N ASN A 173 -4.03 -4.72 16.06
CA ASN A 173 -3.22 -5.81 16.59
C ASN A 173 -3.51 -7.12 15.84
N GLU A 174 -2.84 -8.21 16.23
CA GLU A 174 -3.05 -9.50 15.59
C GLU A 174 -4.50 -9.98 15.64
N GLU A 175 -5.21 -9.76 16.75
CA GLU A 175 -6.57 -10.27 16.95
C GLU A 175 -7.62 -9.52 16.11
N ASN A 176 -7.45 -8.21 15.92
CA ASN A 176 -8.45 -7.38 15.26
C ASN A 176 -8.06 -6.94 13.84
N CYS A 177 -6.84 -7.28 13.38
CA CYS A 177 -6.35 -6.96 12.04
C CYS A 177 -5.83 -8.21 11.31
N LYS A 178 -4.73 -8.82 11.79
CA LYS A 178 -4.07 -9.94 11.12
C LYS A 178 -4.97 -11.17 11.00
N LYS A 179 -5.50 -11.68 12.10
CA LYS A 179 -6.34 -12.88 12.12
C LYS A 179 -7.64 -12.75 11.31
N PRO A 180 -8.41 -11.64 11.37
CA PRO A 180 -9.55 -11.45 10.49
C PRO A 180 -9.18 -11.48 9.01
N PHE A 181 -8.09 -10.82 8.62
CA PHE A 181 -7.59 -10.83 7.25
C PHE A 181 -7.21 -12.24 6.80
N GLU A 182 -6.37 -12.93 7.58
CA GLU A 182 -5.95 -14.31 7.30
C GLU A 182 -7.16 -15.26 7.18
N THR A 183 -8.12 -15.15 8.09
CA THR A 183 -9.35 -15.95 8.06
C THR A 183 -10.16 -15.70 6.78
N ALA A 184 -10.32 -14.44 6.40
CA ALA A 184 -11.08 -14.06 5.21
C ALA A 184 -10.48 -14.62 3.92
N LEU A 185 -9.14 -14.60 3.79
CA LEU A 185 -8.45 -15.08 2.59
C LEU A 185 -8.25 -16.61 2.61
N SER A 186 -7.91 -17.20 3.76
CA SER A 186 -7.74 -18.64 3.88
C SER A 186 -9.03 -19.41 3.63
N SER A 187 -10.18 -18.84 3.99
CA SER A 187 -11.50 -19.43 3.67
C SER A 187 -11.77 -19.56 2.16
N LEU A 188 -11.03 -18.81 1.34
CA LEU A 188 -11.07 -18.82 -0.13
C LEU A 188 -9.92 -19.63 -0.75
N GLY A 189 -9.14 -20.34 0.07
CA GLY A 189 -8.06 -21.20 -0.37
C GLY A 189 -6.74 -20.47 -0.65
N PHE A 190 -6.56 -19.25 -0.15
CA PHE A 190 -5.27 -18.59 -0.17
C PHE A 190 -4.44 -18.99 1.05
N GLU A 191 -3.16 -19.26 0.84
CA GLU A 191 -2.14 -19.25 1.87
C GLU A 191 -1.77 -17.79 2.13
N VAL A 192 -1.74 -17.40 3.41
CA VAL A 192 -1.43 -16.02 3.82
C VAL A 192 -0.21 -16.06 4.72
N GLU A 193 0.85 -15.39 4.31
CA GLU A 193 2.10 -15.26 5.06
C GLU A 193 2.38 -13.77 5.33
N GLY A 194 2.97 -13.46 6.47
CA GLY A 194 3.40 -12.10 6.81
C GLY A 194 3.25 -11.81 8.30
N ASP A 195 4.18 -11.01 8.80
CA ASP A 195 4.17 -10.56 10.18
C ASP A 195 3.58 -9.16 10.29
N MET A 196 2.97 -8.90 11.43
CA MET A 196 2.45 -7.60 11.80
C MET A 196 3.39 -6.93 12.77
N GLN A 197 3.85 -5.72 12.45
CA GLN A 197 4.61 -4.86 13.34
C GLN A 197 3.67 -3.84 13.96
N SER A 198 3.66 -3.75 15.29
CA SER A 198 2.83 -2.78 16.01
C SER A 198 3.26 -1.34 15.72
N ALA A 199 2.34 -0.38 15.88
CA ALA A 199 2.67 1.04 15.82
C ALA A 199 3.62 1.45 16.95
N HIS A 200 4.50 2.40 16.69
CA HIS A 200 5.39 3.01 17.70
C HIS A 200 4.85 4.36 18.15
N HIS A 201 4.72 4.53 19.46
CA HIS A 201 4.24 5.79 20.06
C HIS A 201 5.02 6.15 21.30
N THR A 202 5.58 7.34 21.32
CA THR A 202 6.14 7.97 22.51
C THR A 202 5.24 9.13 22.91
N PRO A 203 4.74 9.18 24.18
CA PRO A 203 3.91 10.28 24.65
C PRO A 203 4.59 11.64 24.49
N ALA A 204 3.79 12.66 24.16
CA ALA A 204 4.29 14.02 23.98
C ALA A 204 4.72 14.69 25.31
N GLU A 205 4.13 14.22 26.40
CA GLU A 205 4.35 14.74 27.74
C GLU A 205 5.61 14.12 28.35
N GLY A 206 6.72 14.82 28.29
CA GLY A 206 7.98 14.35 28.87
C GLY A 206 9.10 15.33 28.63
N GLU A 207 10.08 15.33 29.52
CA GLU A 207 11.25 16.22 29.43
C GLU A 207 12.02 16.02 28.12
N PHE A 208 12.17 14.77 27.71
CA PHE A 208 12.85 14.43 26.44
C PHE A 208 12.19 15.10 25.23
N VAL A 209 10.87 14.90 25.05
CA VAL A 209 10.14 15.45 23.91
C VAL A 209 10.07 16.97 23.99
N SER A 210 9.80 17.54 25.19
CA SER A 210 9.72 18.99 25.37
C SER A 210 11.06 19.68 25.09
N THR A 211 12.19 19.06 25.45
CA THR A 211 13.54 19.59 25.14
C THR A 211 13.79 19.61 23.63
N LEU A 212 13.43 18.53 22.92
CA LEU A 212 13.56 18.48 21.45
C LEU A 212 12.72 19.56 20.76
N LEU A 213 11.46 19.75 21.20
CA LEU A 213 10.59 20.79 20.65
C LEU A 213 11.16 22.20 20.96
N ALA A 214 11.67 22.46 22.17
CA ALA A 214 12.28 23.73 22.53
C ALA A 214 13.52 24.04 21.67
N CYS A 215 14.37 23.04 21.38
CA CYS A 215 15.51 23.20 20.47
C CYS A 215 15.07 23.59 19.05
N TYR A 216 14.02 22.92 18.53
CA TYR A 216 13.43 23.27 17.24
C TYR A 216 12.89 24.71 17.22
N GLU A 217 12.11 25.10 18.24
CA GLU A 217 11.53 26.44 18.36
C GLU A 217 12.59 27.53 18.44
N SER A 218 13.67 27.29 19.22
CA SER A 218 14.78 28.22 19.41
C SER A 218 15.51 28.55 18.11
N VAL A 219 15.71 27.58 17.22
CA VAL A 219 16.45 27.74 15.97
C VAL A 219 15.54 28.25 14.85
N THR A 220 14.31 27.75 14.77
CA THR A 220 13.41 28.05 13.64
C THR A 220 12.49 29.24 13.88
N GLY A 221 12.23 29.60 15.16
CA GLY A 221 11.22 30.57 15.54
C GLY A 221 9.78 30.08 15.29
N ARG A 222 9.59 28.79 14.96
CA ARG A 222 8.29 28.17 14.71
C ARG A 222 7.87 27.35 15.93
N LYS A 223 6.56 27.21 16.14
CA LYS A 223 6.04 26.31 17.16
C LYS A 223 6.37 24.86 16.82
N GLY A 224 6.92 24.13 17.80
CA GLY A 224 7.18 22.72 17.70
C GLY A 224 5.91 21.89 17.91
N GLU A 225 5.72 20.87 17.09
CA GLU A 225 4.54 19.98 17.16
C GLU A 225 4.95 18.52 17.02
N CYS A 226 4.31 17.66 17.79
CA CYS A 226 4.45 16.21 17.63
C CYS A 226 3.64 15.77 16.41
N LEU A 227 4.30 15.10 15.47
CA LEU A 227 3.69 14.62 14.25
C LEU A 227 3.50 13.11 14.28
N HIS A 228 2.70 12.59 13.35
CA HIS A 228 2.60 11.18 13.05
C HIS A 228 2.99 10.91 11.59
N THR A 229 3.55 9.75 11.34
CA THR A 229 3.90 9.31 9.99
C THR A 229 3.32 7.94 9.66
N GLY A 230 2.97 7.73 8.41
CA GLY A 230 2.55 6.43 7.90
C GLY A 230 3.70 5.45 7.63
N GLY A 231 4.96 5.92 7.77
CA GLY A 231 6.16 5.10 7.60
C GLY A 231 6.88 4.86 8.93
N GLY A 232 7.73 3.83 8.99
CA GLY A 232 8.64 3.58 10.10
C GLY A 232 10.00 4.23 9.86
N THR A 233 10.67 4.61 10.95
CA THR A 233 12.06 5.09 10.95
C THR A 233 12.94 4.18 11.81
N TYR A 234 14.21 4.55 12.00
CA TYR A 234 15.16 3.80 12.84
C TYR A 234 14.76 3.70 14.32
N VAL A 235 13.86 4.55 14.79
CA VAL A 235 13.42 4.54 16.19
C VAL A 235 12.21 3.66 16.45
N HIS A 236 11.66 3.02 15.41
CA HIS A 236 10.42 2.25 15.53
C HIS A 236 10.48 1.16 16.62
N ASP A 237 11.64 0.52 16.77
CA ASP A 237 11.87 -0.55 17.74
C ASP A 237 12.60 -0.07 19.00
N ILE A 238 12.74 1.25 19.21
CA ILE A 238 13.39 1.84 20.39
C ILE A 238 12.33 2.39 21.33
N GLU A 239 12.13 1.72 22.48
CA GLU A 239 11.20 2.18 23.51
C GLU A 239 11.53 3.61 23.96
N GLY A 240 10.53 4.50 23.95
CA GLY A 240 10.69 5.93 24.28
C GLY A 240 11.43 6.75 23.21
N GLY A 241 11.89 6.13 22.13
CA GLY A 241 12.51 6.83 21.02
C GLY A 241 11.53 7.71 20.24
N VAL A 242 12.01 8.78 19.63
CA VAL A 242 11.24 9.63 18.73
C VAL A 242 12.03 9.92 17.45
N ALA A 243 11.36 9.90 16.31
CA ALA A 243 11.93 10.42 15.08
C ALA A 243 11.96 11.95 15.19
N PHE A 244 13.16 12.51 15.24
CA PHE A 244 13.39 13.94 15.29
C PHE A 244 14.07 14.35 13.98
N GLY A 245 13.29 14.88 13.07
CA GLY A 245 13.68 14.98 11.68
C GLY A 245 14.34 16.29 11.28
N ALA A 246 15.03 16.24 10.14
CA ALA A 246 15.69 17.36 9.49
C ALA A 246 14.82 18.01 8.38
N GLY A 247 13.64 17.44 8.08
CA GLY A 247 12.73 18.00 7.07
C GLY A 247 11.96 19.19 7.61
N MET A 248 11.95 20.30 6.89
CA MET A 248 11.14 21.48 7.23
C MET A 248 9.79 21.41 6.49
N PRO A 249 8.67 21.86 7.13
CA PRO A 249 7.32 21.65 6.60
C PRO A 249 7.04 22.33 5.26
N ASP A 250 7.76 23.41 4.93
CA ASP A 250 7.50 24.20 3.72
C ASP A 250 8.35 23.79 2.51
N PHE A 251 9.10 22.68 2.60
CA PHE A 251 9.97 22.23 1.54
C PHE A 251 9.55 20.87 0.96
N ALA A 252 9.14 20.88 -0.31
CA ALA A 252 8.83 19.66 -1.04
C ALA A 252 10.12 18.98 -1.52
N SER A 253 10.60 18.00 -0.76
CA SER A 253 11.84 17.25 -1.04
C SER A 253 11.70 16.26 -2.19
N ASN A 254 10.47 15.85 -2.55
CA ASN A 254 10.20 14.73 -3.44
C ASN A 254 10.81 13.42 -2.93
N LEU A 255 10.65 13.16 -1.62
CA LEU A 255 11.19 12.01 -0.89
C LEU A 255 10.88 10.69 -1.62
N HIS A 256 11.91 9.88 -1.85
CA HIS A 256 11.87 8.62 -2.61
C HIS A 256 11.49 8.76 -4.09
N GLY A 257 11.33 9.99 -4.59
CA GLY A 257 10.99 10.27 -5.98
C GLY A 257 12.21 10.60 -6.86
N ALA A 258 11.97 10.69 -8.16
CA ALA A 258 12.98 11.18 -9.09
C ALA A 258 13.30 12.65 -8.78
N ASN A 259 14.59 13.03 -8.88
CA ASN A 259 15.10 14.36 -8.53
C ASN A 259 14.78 14.77 -7.07
N GLU A 260 14.89 13.85 -6.14
CA GLU A 260 14.85 14.16 -4.71
C GLU A 260 15.85 15.26 -4.38
N ARG A 261 15.45 16.20 -3.54
CA ARG A 261 16.22 17.41 -3.27
C ARG A 261 16.19 17.79 -1.79
N ILE A 262 17.21 18.52 -1.36
CA ILE A 262 17.35 19.04 0.00
C ILE A 262 17.58 20.55 -0.04
N ASN A 263 17.01 21.27 0.92
CA ASN A 263 17.30 22.68 1.11
C ASN A 263 18.54 22.81 2.01
N ILE A 264 19.59 23.46 1.51
CA ILE A 264 20.85 23.61 2.24
C ILE A 264 20.68 24.41 3.54
N ARG A 265 19.86 25.46 3.53
CA ARG A 265 19.59 26.28 4.72
C ARG A 265 18.89 25.45 5.80
N ASP A 266 17.85 24.73 5.42
CA ASP A 266 17.11 23.87 6.34
C ASP A 266 18.01 22.77 6.93
N SER A 267 18.94 22.24 6.12
CA SER A 267 19.93 21.26 6.60
C SER A 267 20.89 21.85 7.62
N LEU A 268 21.34 23.10 7.44
CA LEU A 268 22.19 23.78 8.42
C LEU A 268 21.41 24.09 9.72
N ASP A 269 20.16 24.47 9.62
CA ASP A 269 19.30 24.69 10.79
C ASP A 269 19.02 23.35 11.51
N ALA A 270 18.82 22.26 10.78
CA ALA A 270 18.73 20.92 11.37
C ALA A 270 20.02 20.54 12.13
N CYS A 271 21.20 20.81 11.59
CA CYS A 271 22.47 20.57 12.30
C CYS A 271 22.55 21.38 13.62
N ARG A 272 22.10 22.63 13.62
CA ARG A 272 22.05 23.46 14.83
C ARG A 272 21.09 22.88 15.87
N ILE A 273 19.88 22.47 15.42
CA ILE A 273 18.88 21.86 16.28
C ILE A 273 19.41 20.58 16.92
N PHE A 274 20.06 19.70 16.16
CA PHE A 274 20.65 18.47 16.70
C PHE A 274 21.80 18.76 17.67
N ALA A 275 22.67 19.73 17.37
CA ALA A 275 23.75 20.10 18.27
C ALA A 275 23.23 20.63 19.61
N MET A 276 22.18 21.47 19.58
CA MET A 276 21.51 21.95 20.79
C MET A 276 20.86 20.81 21.56
N ALA A 277 20.12 19.95 20.88
CA ALA A 277 19.44 18.81 21.52
C ALA A 277 20.46 17.88 22.22
N ILE A 278 21.61 17.61 21.60
CA ILE A 278 22.68 16.82 22.21
C ILE A 278 23.25 17.54 23.45
N ALA A 279 23.48 18.84 23.36
CA ALA A 279 24.02 19.61 24.49
C ALA A 279 23.05 19.64 25.67
N GLU A 280 21.74 19.84 25.43
CA GLU A 280 20.71 19.88 26.49
C GLU A 280 20.43 18.50 27.11
N LEU A 281 20.46 17.43 26.31
CA LEU A 281 20.12 16.09 26.78
C LEU A 281 21.33 15.30 27.34
N CYS A 282 22.56 15.62 26.91
CA CYS A 282 23.77 14.89 27.27
C CYS A 282 24.80 15.78 27.96
N GLY A 283 24.56 17.09 28.08
CA GLY A 283 25.45 18.02 28.82
C GLY A 283 25.34 17.81 30.35
N GLU A 284 26.48 17.94 31.04
CA GLU A 284 26.54 17.96 32.53
C GLU A 284 26.09 19.31 33.07
#